data_41542a6d33543c4fe6a4b366353345f3
#
_entry.id   41542a6d33543c4fe6a4b366353345f3
#
_cell.length_a   1.000
_cell.length_b   1.000
_cell.length_c   1.000
_cell.angle_alpha   90.00
_cell.angle_beta   90.00
_cell.angle_gamma   90.00
#
_symmetry.space_group_name_H-M   'P 1'
#
loop_
_entity.id
_entity.type
_entity.pdbx_description
1 polymer ?
#
loop_
_entity_poly.entity_id
_entity_poly.type
_entity_poly.pdbx_seq_one_letter_code
_entity_poly.pdbx_strand_id
1 'polypeptide(L)'
;MIYFDNSATTKPYPEALATYTEVASKIWGNPSSLHNLGSQATRILEASRKQIASLLGKKAEEIYFTSGGTEGDNWAIKGVAFEKAPYGKHIIVSAIEHPAVKESALWLQGQGFEVDIAPVDAHGFVQVEELKKLLRPDTTLVSIMAVNNEVGSIQPIQAIADLLADRPTITFHVDGVQALAKVSTALYLPERVDLATFSSHKFH
;
A
#
# COMPACT_ATOMS: atom_id res chain seq x y z
N MET A 1 16.25 -22.44 -15.88
CA MET A 1 15.11 -22.60 -14.96
C MET A 1 14.00 -21.67 -15.41
N ILE A 2 12.77 -22.16 -15.53
CA ILE A 2 11.58 -21.31 -15.76
C ILE A 2 10.94 -21.09 -14.40
N TYR A 3 10.73 -19.82 -13.99
CA TYR A 3 10.17 -19.44 -12.69
C TYR A 3 8.79 -18.81 -12.89
N PHE A 4 7.75 -19.44 -12.34
CA PHE A 4 6.35 -19.00 -12.48
C PHE A 4 5.73 -18.46 -11.18
N ASP A 5 6.52 -18.28 -10.11
CA ASP A 5 6.04 -17.83 -8.82
C ASP A 5 6.41 -16.36 -8.54
N ASN A 6 6.25 -15.49 -9.53
CA ASN A 6 6.54 -14.05 -9.40
C ASN A 6 5.56 -13.32 -8.44
N SER A 7 4.45 -13.95 -8.09
CA SER A 7 3.57 -13.42 -7.05
C SER A 7 4.17 -13.55 -5.64
N ALA A 8 5.01 -14.55 -5.40
CA ALA A 8 5.72 -14.72 -4.13
C ALA A 8 6.92 -13.76 -4.01
N THR A 9 7.77 -13.70 -5.03
CA THR A 9 8.92 -12.78 -5.13
C THR A 9 9.43 -12.73 -6.56
N THR A 10 10.22 -11.71 -6.89
CA THR A 10 10.87 -11.60 -8.19
C THR A 10 12.39 -11.57 -8.05
N LYS A 11 13.10 -12.04 -9.09
CA LYS A 11 14.55 -11.91 -9.14
C LYS A 11 14.92 -10.44 -9.35
N PRO A 12 15.79 -9.85 -8.51
CA PRO A 12 16.23 -8.47 -8.72
C PRO A 12 16.88 -8.27 -10.09
N TYR A 13 16.65 -7.12 -10.71
CA TYR A 13 17.38 -6.74 -11.90
C TYR A 13 18.88 -6.60 -11.62
N PRO A 14 19.76 -6.94 -12.56
CA PRO A 14 21.22 -6.80 -12.38
C PRO A 14 21.63 -5.39 -11.96
N GLU A 15 20.97 -4.37 -12.52
CA GLU A 15 21.22 -2.95 -12.25
C GLU A 15 20.80 -2.59 -10.82
N ALA A 16 19.68 -3.11 -10.32
CA ALA A 16 19.22 -2.92 -8.96
C ALA A 16 20.22 -3.55 -7.96
N LEU A 17 20.67 -4.78 -8.24
CA LEU A 17 21.65 -5.47 -7.41
C LEU A 17 23.02 -4.74 -7.43
N ALA A 18 23.46 -4.25 -8.59
CA ALA A 18 24.69 -3.48 -8.71
C ALA A 18 24.63 -2.19 -7.88
N THR A 19 23.52 -1.43 -8.00
CA THR A 19 23.27 -0.21 -7.22
C THR A 19 23.25 -0.50 -5.71
N TYR A 20 22.55 -1.55 -5.31
CA TYR A 20 22.52 -1.98 -3.90
C TYR A 20 23.94 -2.25 -3.35
N THR A 21 24.72 -3.03 -4.11
CA THR A 21 26.10 -3.39 -3.72
C THR A 21 27.00 -2.16 -3.65
N GLU A 22 26.87 -1.24 -4.61
CA GLU A 22 27.63 0.01 -4.61
C GLU A 22 27.30 0.90 -3.42
N VAL A 23 26.03 1.14 -3.16
CA VAL A 23 25.58 1.96 -2.02
C VAL A 23 26.01 1.32 -0.71
N ALA A 24 25.74 0.02 -0.52
CA ALA A 24 26.08 -0.69 0.71
C ALA A 24 27.60 -0.71 1.01
N SER A 25 28.46 -0.73 -0.04
CA SER A 25 29.91 -0.78 0.13
C SER A 25 30.56 0.60 0.23
N LYS A 26 30.01 1.62 -0.43
CA LYS A 26 30.68 2.95 -0.54
C LYS A 26 29.96 4.05 0.24
N ILE A 27 28.63 3.96 0.44
CA ILE A 27 27.79 5.03 1.01
C ILE A 27 26.99 4.48 2.20
N TRP A 28 27.64 3.74 3.06
CA TRP A 28 27.03 3.04 4.22
C TRP A 28 26.75 3.95 5.43
N GLY A 29 26.97 5.26 5.30
CA GLY A 29 26.77 6.21 6.39
C GLY A 29 25.31 6.34 6.83
N ASN A 30 25.10 6.68 8.10
CA ASN A 30 23.77 7.00 8.60
C ASN A 30 23.28 8.33 8.00
N PRO A 31 22.14 8.38 7.30
CA PRO A 31 21.60 9.61 6.71
C PRO A 31 21.38 10.75 7.72
N SER A 32 21.15 10.43 9.00
CA SER A 32 20.94 11.43 10.06
C SER A 32 22.25 12.04 10.61
N SER A 33 23.43 11.54 10.19
CA SER A 33 24.72 12.04 10.66
C SER A 33 25.12 13.33 9.95
N LEU A 34 25.69 14.28 10.72
CA LEU A 34 26.06 15.61 10.21
C LEU A 34 27.41 15.68 9.47
N HIS A 35 28.17 14.58 9.38
CA HIS A 35 29.40 14.50 8.64
C HIS A 35 29.20 14.12 7.16
N ASN A 36 30.27 14.26 6.35
CA ASN A 36 30.23 14.09 4.90
C ASN A 36 29.64 12.76 4.43
N LEU A 37 29.91 11.63 5.11
CA LEU A 37 29.38 10.32 4.73
C LEU A 37 27.87 10.25 4.98
N GLY A 38 27.39 10.84 6.10
CA GLY A 38 25.95 10.96 6.36
C GLY A 38 25.25 11.83 5.31
N SER A 39 25.84 12.97 4.95
CA SER A 39 25.30 13.84 3.88
C SER A 39 25.24 13.16 2.51
N GLN A 40 26.18 12.26 2.19
CA GLN A 40 26.13 11.47 0.97
C GLN A 40 24.96 10.47 1.01
N ALA A 41 24.79 9.76 2.13
CA ALA A 41 23.69 8.83 2.31
C ALA A 41 22.32 9.53 2.22
N THR A 42 22.17 10.72 2.84
CA THR A 42 20.95 11.54 2.73
C THR A 42 20.64 11.88 1.27
N ARG A 43 21.63 12.33 0.51
CA ARG A 43 21.42 12.68 -0.92
C ARG A 43 20.93 11.50 -1.74
N ILE A 44 21.47 10.28 -1.54
CA ILE A 44 21.04 9.08 -2.25
C ILE A 44 19.59 8.73 -1.84
N LEU A 45 19.29 8.72 -0.55
CA LEU A 45 17.95 8.43 -0.05
C LEU A 45 16.90 9.41 -0.62
N GLU A 46 17.19 10.71 -0.60
CA GLU A 46 16.30 11.73 -1.14
C GLU A 46 16.17 11.67 -2.67
N ALA A 47 17.25 11.34 -3.39
CA ALA A 47 17.18 11.12 -4.83
C ALA A 47 16.27 9.93 -5.17
N SER A 48 16.40 8.81 -4.44
CA SER A 48 15.53 7.64 -4.61
C SER A 48 14.08 7.96 -4.32
N ARG A 49 13.81 8.70 -3.25
CA ARG A 49 12.46 9.18 -2.88
C ARG A 49 11.83 10.02 -3.99
N LYS A 50 12.60 10.97 -4.56
CA LYS A 50 12.14 11.82 -5.67
C LYS A 50 11.87 11.01 -6.94
N GLN A 51 12.67 10.00 -7.24
CA GLN A 51 12.45 9.12 -8.39
C GLN A 51 11.14 8.34 -8.26
N ILE A 52 10.90 7.72 -7.11
CA ILE A 52 9.65 6.99 -6.85
C ILE A 52 8.46 7.96 -6.91
N ALA A 53 8.55 9.12 -6.29
CA ALA A 53 7.50 10.14 -6.33
C ALA A 53 7.16 10.53 -7.78
N SER A 54 8.17 10.80 -8.61
CA SER A 54 7.99 11.13 -10.03
C SER A 54 7.29 10.01 -10.81
N LEU A 55 7.66 8.75 -10.57
CA LEU A 55 7.03 7.58 -11.21
C LEU A 55 5.56 7.43 -10.83
N LEU A 56 5.20 7.80 -9.61
CA LEU A 56 3.84 7.70 -9.09
C LEU A 56 3.01 8.99 -9.30
N GLY A 57 3.60 10.06 -9.86
CA GLY A 57 2.95 11.37 -9.99
C GLY A 57 2.65 12.02 -8.64
N LYS A 58 3.49 11.77 -7.64
CA LYS A 58 3.36 12.26 -6.26
C LYS A 58 4.52 13.17 -5.88
N LYS A 59 4.43 13.82 -4.69
CA LYS A 59 5.52 14.60 -4.13
C LYS A 59 6.48 13.73 -3.32
N ALA A 60 7.73 14.14 -3.18
CA ALA A 60 8.73 13.38 -2.42
C ALA A 60 8.33 13.19 -0.94
N GLU A 61 7.67 14.20 -0.36
CA GLU A 61 7.20 14.18 1.03
C GLU A 61 6.07 13.17 1.27
N GLU A 62 5.42 12.67 0.21
CA GLU A 62 4.37 11.65 0.27
C GLU A 62 4.93 10.23 0.20
N ILE A 63 6.23 10.06 0.00
CA ILE A 63 6.88 8.74 -0.09
C ILE A 63 7.56 8.38 1.23
N TYR A 64 7.20 7.25 1.79
CA TYR A 64 7.77 6.72 3.03
C TYR A 64 8.39 5.35 2.76
N PHE A 65 9.63 5.16 3.20
CA PHE A 65 10.32 3.87 3.12
C PHE A 65 10.03 3.05 4.37
N THR A 66 9.67 1.80 4.16
CA THR A 66 9.42 0.80 5.21
C THR A 66 10.24 -0.46 4.92
N SER A 67 10.23 -1.42 5.84
CA SER A 67 10.92 -2.70 5.64
C SER A 67 10.25 -3.61 4.60
N GLY A 68 9.01 -3.31 4.20
CA GLY A 68 8.26 -4.06 3.20
C GLY A 68 6.75 -3.80 3.27
N GLY A 69 5.98 -4.48 2.40
CA GLY A 69 4.54 -4.32 2.30
C GLY A 69 3.81 -4.57 3.62
N THR A 70 4.21 -5.60 4.38
CA THR A 70 3.58 -5.92 5.67
C THR A 70 3.70 -4.77 6.68
N GLU A 71 4.85 -4.12 6.78
CA GLU A 71 4.99 -2.94 7.65
C GLU A 71 4.14 -1.78 7.12
N GLY A 72 4.20 -1.52 5.81
CA GLY A 72 3.41 -0.46 5.17
C GLY A 72 1.90 -0.61 5.43
N ASP A 73 1.35 -1.81 5.21
CA ASP A 73 -0.06 -2.11 5.46
C ASP A 73 -0.43 -1.97 6.93
N ASN A 74 0.39 -2.54 7.83
CA ASN A 74 0.18 -2.39 9.27
C ASN A 74 0.19 -0.92 9.70
N TRP A 75 1.13 -0.15 9.18
CA TRP A 75 1.22 1.27 9.49
C TRP A 75 0.02 2.04 8.96
N ALA A 76 -0.38 1.81 7.72
CA ALA A 76 -1.57 2.42 7.13
C ALA A 76 -2.84 2.06 7.92
N ILE A 77 -3.12 0.77 8.11
CA ILE A 77 -4.36 0.28 8.73
C ILE A 77 -4.44 0.72 10.21
N LYS A 78 -3.41 0.40 11.01
CA LYS A 78 -3.42 0.70 12.44
C LYS A 78 -3.24 2.19 12.72
N GLY A 79 -2.38 2.86 11.96
CA GLY A 79 -2.15 4.29 12.09
C GLY A 79 -3.42 5.10 11.86
N VAL A 80 -4.12 4.84 10.74
CA VAL A 80 -5.39 5.50 10.44
C VAL A 80 -6.46 5.17 11.47
N ALA A 81 -6.59 3.89 11.86
CA ALA A 81 -7.58 3.47 12.85
C ALA A 81 -7.42 4.23 14.17
N PHE A 82 -6.21 4.31 14.71
CA PHE A 82 -5.97 5.02 15.97
C PHE A 82 -6.07 6.54 15.83
N GLU A 83 -5.56 7.12 14.76
CA GLU A 83 -5.65 8.56 14.49
C GLU A 83 -7.11 9.02 14.39
N LYS A 84 -7.93 8.21 13.71
CA LYS A 84 -9.36 8.54 13.49
C LYS A 84 -10.31 7.97 14.55
N ALA A 85 -9.83 7.25 15.55
CA ALA A 85 -10.66 6.68 16.62
C ALA A 85 -11.63 7.68 17.32
N PRO A 86 -11.29 8.98 17.48
CA PRO A 86 -12.24 9.97 18.01
C PRO A 86 -13.43 10.26 17.10
N TYR A 87 -13.32 9.98 15.80
CA TYR A 87 -14.36 10.25 14.80
C TYR A 87 -15.19 9.02 14.43
N GLY A 88 -14.64 7.83 14.68
CA GLY A 88 -15.31 6.56 14.41
C GLY A 88 -14.35 5.38 14.56
N LYS A 89 -14.93 4.21 14.77
CA LYS A 89 -14.15 2.97 14.96
C LYS A 89 -14.57 1.87 13.98
N HIS A 90 -15.20 2.25 12.88
CA HIS A 90 -15.59 1.30 11.85
C HIS A 90 -14.61 1.33 10.68
N ILE A 91 -14.15 0.16 10.26
CA ILE A 91 -13.25 -0.04 9.12
C ILE A 91 -13.78 -1.15 8.21
N ILE A 92 -13.51 -1.03 6.93
CA ILE A 92 -13.92 -2.02 5.92
C ILE A 92 -12.68 -2.49 5.17
N VAL A 93 -12.52 -3.82 5.04
CA VAL A 93 -11.48 -4.46 4.22
C VAL A 93 -12.14 -5.45 3.27
N SER A 94 -11.49 -5.80 2.15
CA SER A 94 -12.07 -6.81 1.25
C SER A 94 -11.88 -8.24 1.77
N ALA A 95 -12.74 -9.15 1.30
CA ALA A 95 -12.65 -10.57 1.65
C ALA A 95 -11.37 -11.25 1.14
N ILE A 96 -10.70 -10.65 0.15
CA ILE A 96 -9.54 -11.23 -0.54
C ILE A 96 -8.21 -10.55 -0.18
N GLU A 97 -8.17 -9.76 0.88
CA GLU A 97 -6.95 -9.07 1.32
C GLU A 97 -5.82 -10.04 1.68
N HIS A 98 -4.60 -9.57 1.46
CA HIS A 98 -3.40 -10.22 1.97
C HIS A 98 -3.43 -10.27 3.52
N PRO A 99 -2.84 -11.30 4.16
CA PRO A 99 -2.77 -11.39 5.63
C PRO A 99 -2.26 -10.12 6.31
N ALA A 100 -1.35 -9.36 5.69
CA ALA A 100 -0.84 -8.10 6.24
C ALA A 100 -1.96 -7.07 6.54
N VAL A 101 -2.97 -7.00 5.68
CA VAL A 101 -4.17 -6.16 5.89
C VAL A 101 -5.18 -6.87 6.77
N LYS A 102 -5.53 -8.12 6.44
CA LYS A 102 -6.57 -8.88 7.14
C LYS A 102 -6.26 -9.07 8.62
N GLU A 103 -5.06 -9.54 8.95
CA GLU A 103 -4.66 -9.77 10.35
C GLU A 103 -4.55 -8.46 11.13
N SER A 104 -4.14 -7.35 10.47
CA SER A 104 -4.14 -6.02 11.08
C SER A 104 -5.56 -5.56 11.43
N ALA A 105 -6.53 -5.80 10.54
CA ALA A 105 -7.94 -5.49 10.77
C ALA A 105 -8.52 -6.35 11.90
N LEU A 106 -8.27 -7.67 11.91
CA LEU A 106 -8.70 -8.57 12.97
C LEU A 106 -8.08 -8.21 14.33
N TRP A 107 -6.82 -7.80 14.35
CA TRP A 107 -6.18 -7.32 15.57
C TRP A 107 -6.89 -6.07 16.12
N LEU A 108 -7.32 -5.14 15.25
CA LEU A 108 -8.06 -3.95 15.65
C LEU A 108 -9.43 -4.26 16.26
N GLN A 109 -10.09 -5.37 15.88
CA GLN A 109 -11.31 -5.83 16.56
C GLN A 109 -11.04 -6.08 18.05
N GLY A 110 -9.89 -6.68 18.39
CA GLY A 110 -9.45 -6.86 19.76
C GLY A 110 -9.15 -5.55 20.50
N GLN A 111 -9.02 -4.43 19.78
CA GLN A 111 -8.83 -3.08 20.32
C GLN A 111 -10.13 -2.25 20.37
N GLY A 112 -11.26 -2.88 20.10
CA GLY A 112 -12.58 -2.24 20.15
C GLY A 112 -12.97 -1.48 18.88
N PHE A 113 -12.39 -1.83 17.74
CA PHE A 113 -12.86 -1.39 16.42
C PHE A 113 -13.86 -2.40 15.85
N GLU A 114 -14.77 -1.93 15.02
CA GLU A 114 -15.67 -2.76 14.24
C GLU A 114 -15.10 -2.93 12.82
N VAL A 115 -15.06 -4.16 12.34
CA VAL A 115 -14.50 -4.51 11.03
C VAL A 115 -15.55 -5.23 10.21
N ASP A 116 -15.93 -4.62 9.09
CA ASP A 116 -16.76 -5.25 8.07
C ASP A 116 -15.91 -5.74 6.91
N ILE A 117 -16.34 -6.85 6.31
CA ILE A 117 -15.69 -7.49 5.18
C ILE A 117 -16.50 -7.24 3.92
N ALA A 118 -15.95 -6.47 2.99
CA ALA A 118 -16.57 -6.26 1.68
C ALA A 118 -16.53 -7.56 0.87
N PRO A 119 -17.69 -8.07 0.43
CA PRO A 119 -17.75 -9.32 -0.30
C PRO A 119 -17.20 -9.18 -1.72
N VAL A 120 -16.76 -10.31 -2.26
CA VAL A 120 -16.34 -10.45 -3.65
C VAL A 120 -17.29 -11.38 -4.40
N ASP A 121 -17.30 -11.29 -5.72
CA ASP A 121 -17.99 -12.23 -6.59
C ASP A 121 -17.20 -13.54 -6.78
N ALA A 122 -17.74 -14.47 -7.59
CA ALA A 122 -17.12 -15.76 -7.89
C ALA A 122 -15.78 -15.64 -8.67
N HIS A 123 -15.46 -14.46 -9.21
CA HIS A 123 -14.23 -14.16 -9.91
C HIS A 123 -13.22 -13.37 -9.05
N GLY A 124 -13.56 -13.10 -7.79
CA GLY A 124 -12.72 -12.37 -6.85
C GLY A 124 -12.71 -10.85 -7.07
N PHE A 125 -13.77 -10.26 -7.59
CA PHE A 125 -13.95 -8.81 -7.70
C PHE A 125 -14.82 -8.29 -6.55
N VAL A 126 -14.37 -7.23 -5.88
CA VAL A 126 -15.15 -6.55 -4.84
C VAL A 126 -16.48 -6.06 -5.43
N GLN A 127 -17.57 -6.40 -4.76
CA GLN A 127 -18.92 -5.98 -5.15
C GLN A 127 -19.17 -4.56 -4.60
N VAL A 128 -19.02 -3.54 -5.46
CA VAL A 128 -19.09 -2.12 -5.08
C VAL A 128 -20.43 -1.76 -4.43
N GLU A 129 -21.55 -2.30 -4.94
CA GLU A 129 -22.87 -2.03 -4.37
C GLU A 129 -23.04 -2.66 -2.98
N GLU A 130 -22.40 -3.79 -2.71
CA GLU A 130 -22.41 -4.39 -1.37
C GLU A 130 -21.48 -3.60 -0.42
N LEU A 131 -20.30 -3.19 -0.89
CA LEU A 131 -19.42 -2.27 -0.14
C LEU A 131 -20.17 -0.99 0.28
N LYS A 132 -20.97 -0.43 -0.65
CA LYS A 132 -21.77 0.78 -0.37
C LYS A 132 -22.73 0.60 0.81
N LYS A 133 -23.33 -0.59 0.95
CA LYS A 133 -24.27 -0.90 2.05
C LYS A 133 -23.56 -1.00 3.40
N LEU A 134 -22.25 -1.32 3.42
CA LEU A 134 -21.45 -1.39 4.63
C LEU A 134 -20.98 -0.02 5.14
N LEU A 135 -21.04 1.02 4.29
CA LEU A 135 -20.60 2.36 4.66
C LEU A 135 -21.53 2.97 5.71
N ARG A 136 -20.95 3.39 6.84
CA ARG A 136 -21.63 3.97 7.99
C ARG A 136 -21.13 5.41 8.26
N PRO A 137 -21.86 6.20 9.05
CA PRO A 137 -21.37 7.54 9.44
C PRO A 137 -20.06 7.53 10.22
N ASP A 138 -19.77 6.44 10.94
CA ASP A 138 -18.56 6.24 11.75
C ASP A 138 -17.49 5.41 11.03
N THR A 139 -17.66 5.15 9.71
CA THR A 139 -16.59 4.52 8.90
C THR A 139 -15.44 5.48 8.72
N THR A 140 -14.23 5.03 9.07
CA THR A 140 -13.00 5.85 9.03
C THR A 140 -11.96 5.35 8.04
N LEU A 141 -12.02 4.07 7.66
CA LEU A 141 -11.07 3.44 6.75
C LEU A 141 -11.77 2.45 5.83
N VAL A 142 -11.44 2.50 4.56
CA VAL A 142 -11.69 1.45 3.56
C VAL A 142 -10.35 1.03 2.99
N SER A 143 -10.03 -0.27 3.04
CA SER A 143 -8.78 -0.81 2.51
C SER A 143 -9.07 -1.94 1.53
N ILE A 144 -8.63 -1.77 0.28
CA ILE A 144 -8.88 -2.72 -0.80
C ILE A 144 -7.57 -2.95 -1.56
N MET A 145 -7.17 -4.21 -1.74
CA MET A 145 -6.02 -4.51 -2.57
C MET A 145 -6.29 -4.17 -4.04
N ALA A 146 -5.26 -3.72 -4.77
CA ALA A 146 -5.40 -3.37 -6.18
C ALA A 146 -5.50 -4.60 -7.08
N VAL A 147 -4.64 -5.60 -6.82
CA VAL A 147 -4.56 -6.86 -7.58
C VAL A 147 -4.39 -8.00 -6.59
N ASN A 148 -5.23 -9.02 -6.71
CA ASN A 148 -5.11 -10.19 -5.83
C ASN A 148 -3.89 -11.05 -6.21
N ASN A 149 -3.12 -11.47 -5.22
CA ASN A 149 -1.88 -12.22 -5.40
C ASN A 149 -2.08 -13.69 -5.80
N GLU A 150 -3.28 -14.25 -5.60
CA GLU A 150 -3.58 -15.65 -5.89
C GLU A 150 -4.32 -15.83 -7.22
N VAL A 151 -5.39 -15.07 -7.44
CA VAL A 151 -6.24 -15.22 -8.63
C VAL A 151 -6.01 -14.15 -9.69
N GLY A 152 -5.26 -13.08 -9.37
CA GLY A 152 -4.89 -12.03 -10.33
C GLY A 152 -6.03 -11.07 -10.70
N SER A 153 -7.16 -11.10 -9.98
CA SER A 153 -8.25 -10.14 -10.22
C SER A 153 -7.80 -8.70 -9.93
N ILE A 154 -8.02 -7.79 -10.88
CA ILE A 154 -7.75 -6.35 -10.76
C ILE A 154 -9.00 -5.68 -10.20
N GLN A 155 -8.92 -5.12 -9.01
CA GLN A 155 -10.08 -4.60 -8.29
C GLN A 155 -10.61 -3.30 -8.89
N PRO A 156 -11.92 -3.02 -8.74
CA PRO A 156 -12.58 -1.83 -9.29
C PRO A 156 -12.27 -0.56 -8.47
N ILE A 157 -10.98 -0.23 -8.30
CA ILE A 157 -10.51 0.86 -7.43
C ILE A 157 -11.10 2.21 -7.83
N GLN A 158 -11.24 2.49 -9.14
CA GLN A 158 -11.85 3.74 -9.59
C GLN A 158 -13.33 3.84 -9.15
N ALA A 159 -14.10 2.78 -9.31
CA ALA A 159 -15.51 2.79 -8.91
C ALA A 159 -15.67 2.95 -7.38
N ILE A 160 -14.74 2.38 -6.60
CA ILE A 160 -14.70 2.57 -5.15
C ILE A 160 -14.27 4.00 -4.81
N ALA A 161 -13.31 4.58 -5.53
CA ALA A 161 -12.90 5.97 -5.39
C ALA A 161 -14.08 6.91 -5.64
N ASP A 162 -14.86 6.67 -6.71
CA ASP A 162 -16.06 7.44 -7.04
C ASP A 162 -17.14 7.31 -5.94
N LEU A 163 -17.34 6.11 -5.40
CA LEU A 163 -18.25 5.85 -4.27
C LEU A 163 -17.85 6.64 -3.01
N LEU A 164 -16.55 6.84 -2.80
CA LEU A 164 -16.01 7.54 -1.63
C LEU A 164 -15.78 9.04 -1.86
N ALA A 165 -16.06 9.57 -3.05
CA ALA A 165 -15.78 10.97 -3.42
C ALA A 165 -16.41 11.98 -2.46
N ASP A 166 -17.68 11.75 -2.07
CA ASP A 166 -18.43 12.61 -1.15
C ASP A 166 -18.20 12.27 0.34
N ARG A 167 -17.21 11.44 0.67
CA ARG A 167 -16.91 10.97 2.02
C ARG A 167 -15.45 11.23 2.40
N PRO A 168 -15.01 12.50 2.49
CA PRO A 168 -13.60 12.84 2.70
C PRO A 168 -13.05 12.44 4.07
N THR A 169 -13.92 12.13 5.02
CA THR A 169 -13.53 11.64 6.36
C THR A 169 -13.06 10.19 6.35
N ILE A 170 -13.44 9.41 5.35
CA ILE A 170 -12.99 8.02 5.18
C ILE A 170 -11.63 8.04 4.49
N THR A 171 -10.62 7.46 5.11
CA THR A 171 -9.34 7.20 4.44
C THR A 171 -9.50 6.01 3.49
N PHE A 172 -9.11 6.18 2.23
CA PHE A 172 -9.06 5.10 1.26
C PHE A 172 -7.62 4.61 1.09
N HIS A 173 -7.34 3.41 1.57
CA HIS A 173 -6.07 2.72 1.44
C HIS A 173 -6.12 1.67 0.33
N VAL A 174 -5.06 1.57 -0.46
CA VAL A 174 -4.89 0.56 -1.51
C VAL A 174 -3.61 -0.23 -1.27
N ASP A 175 -3.73 -1.55 -1.02
CA ASP A 175 -2.58 -2.45 -1.11
C ASP A 175 -2.23 -2.65 -2.59
N GLY A 176 -1.19 -1.95 -3.05
CA GLY A 176 -0.67 -1.97 -4.41
C GLY A 176 0.50 -2.92 -4.63
N VAL A 177 0.80 -3.80 -3.67
CA VAL A 177 1.97 -4.70 -3.69
C VAL A 177 2.04 -5.54 -4.97
N GLN A 178 0.92 -6.00 -5.49
CA GLN A 178 0.88 -6.77 -6.75
C GLN A 178 0.60 -5.91 -7.99
N ALA A 179 0.39 -4.61 -7.83
CA ALA A 179 0.00 -3.72 -8.94
C ALA A 179 1.17 -2.93 -9.54
N LEU A 180 2.06 -2.41 -8.70
CA LEU A 180 3.18 -1.55 -9.12
C LEU A 180 4.07 -2.27 -10.14
N ALA A 181 4.37 -1.58 -11.23
CA ALA A 181 5.14 -2.07 -12.39
C ALA A 181 4.52 -3.26 -13.17
N LYS A 182 3.30 -3.71 -12.80
CA LYS A 182 2.59 -4.80 -13.50
C LYS A 182 1.36 -4.32 -14.24
N VAL A 183 0.64 -3.34 -13.68
CA VAL A 183 -0.53 -2.72 -14.31
C VAL A 183 -0.40 -1.19 -14.27
N SER A 184 -1.17 -0.50 -15.12
CA SER A 184 -1.15 0.97 -15.16
C SER A 184 -1.55 1.56 -13.81
N THR A 185 -0.82 2.59 -13.35
CA THR A 185 -1.12 3.33 -12.12
C THR A 185 -2.53 3.94 -12.14
N ALA A 186 -3.05 4.29 -13.31
CA ALA A 186 -4.41 4.79 -13.48
C ALA A 186 -5.49 3.80 -13.00
N LEU A 187 -5.20 2.51 -12.91
CA LEU A 187 -6.16 1.50 -12.45
C LEU A 187 -6.26 1.42 -10.92
N TYR A 188 -5.24 1.86 -10.19
CA TYR A 188 -5.19 1.65 -8.74
C TYR A 188 -4.76 2.86 -7.92
N LEU A 189 -4.38 3.98 -8.56
CA LEU A 189 -4.03 5.23 -7.89
C LEU A 189 -4.84 6.43 -8.42
N PRO A 190 -6.19 6.36 -8.49
CA PRO A 190 -6.98 7.55 -8.72
C PRO A 190 -6.72 8.58 -7.61
N GLU A 191 -7.01 9.86 -7.88
CA GLU A 191 -6.74 10.97 -6.97
C GLU A 191 -7.34 10.78 -5.56
N ARG A 192 -8.47 10.08 -5.48
CA ARG A 192 -9.18 9.80 -4.20
C ARG A 192 -8.47 8.78 -3.30
N VAL A 193 -7.47 8.07 -3.78
CA VAL A 193 -6.66 7.16 -2.93
C VAL A 193 -5.76 8.00 -2.04
N ASP A 194 -5.94 7.87 -0.73
CA ASP A 194 -5.19 8.63 0.27
C ASP A 194 -3.86 7.96 0.63
N LEU A 195 -3.84 6.63 0.69
CA LEU A 195 -2.67 5.84 1.05
C LEU A 195 -2.53 4.64 0.10
N ALA A 196 -1.29 4.32 -0.26
CA ALA A 196 -0.99 3.10 -1.00
C ALA A 196 0.28 2.43 -0.48
N THR A 197 0.27 1.10 -0.43
CA THR A 197 1.41 0.30 0.02
C THR A 197 2.00 -0.49 -1.14
N PHE A 198 3.34 -0.57 -1.19
CA PHE A 198 4.10 -1.30 -2.21
C PHE A 198 5.20 -2.14 -1.59
N SER A 199 5.71 -3.13 -2.33
CA SER A 199 6.82 -3.97 -1.88
C SER A 199 7.78 -4.24 -3.03
N SER A 200 9.03 -3.75 -2.92
CA SER A 200 10.00 -3.75 -4.01
C SER A 200 10.34 -5.15 -4.54
N HIS A 201 10.36 -6.18 -3.68
CA HIS A 201 10.68 -7.54 -4.11
C HIS A 201 9.61 -8.18 -5.02
N LYS A 202 8.50 -7.51 -5.29
CA LYS A 202 7.45 -7.98 -6.19
C LYS A 202 7.58 -7.44 -7.62
N PHE A 203 8.51 -6.51 -7.86
CA PHE A 203 8.72 -5.89 -9.19
C PHE A 203 10.20 -5.74 -9.59
N HIS A 204 11.02 -6.73 -9.18
CA HIS A 204 12.43 -6.85 -9.49
C HIS A 204 13.29 -5.83 -8.74
#